data_e76ef3df66024ae137cad0336a97ae9e
#
_entry.id   e76ef3df66024ae137cad0336a97ae9e
#
_cell.length_a   1.000
_cell.length_b   1.000
_cell.length_c   1.000
_cell.angle_alpha   90.00
_cell.angle_beta   90.00
_cell.angle_gamma   90.00
#
_symmetry.space_group_name_H-M   'P 1'
#
loop_
_entity.id
_entity.type
_entity.pdbx_description
1 polymer ?
#
loop_
_entity_poly.entity_id
_entity_poly.type
_entity_poly.pdbx_seq_one_letter_code
_entity_poly.pdbx_strand_id
1 'polypeptide(L)'
;MFKKTLEIPADRVRSVKTTTRDDKQGKVTVDVSAAETRALKATGEEELLSENELDLLDLAQRKVPTTEGLRELEALNKIAPESSRDDPRADQLEMAAAPSPKSKLRLVLSIVGPGFLTGMAGNDASAIGAYSIDGASNGYGHLWLMLLSTPLYQAVQFACAKIGRVTQRGMAEILRTHYGRRVAVLASLVLIVANVALVAADLVAIGSGFELITGLSYFWFIVPVAAALWYLTVYRNFETIKKIFIALSLAFVAYVITAIFSGADWGTVLVRTFVPQIDFKFASISSAVAILGATISPYTIFWQVQGEKEQKRPGPMRRKIHMAALDIAAGVISGNLVAYFIIVCTAATIFVHHGQISTAADAARALQPLLGPIAKYLFAIGLIGAGVIAIPILLASTSYAVAGTFGWPAGLSKKPWQNEGFYLILTVALVISMALALAHVDPIQLLFWANVLNGVLTPVLVIYVLLVGNNRKIMSDQRLGILTNIGLVVAFLVIAAAALLLFYGLLTGQGS
;
A
#
# COMPACT_ATOMS: atom_id res chain seq x y z
N MET A 1 2.53 -28.95 31.75
CA MET A 1 3.68 -28.45 32.51
C MET A 1 4.85 -28.35 31.54
N PHE A 2 4.96 -27.24 30.81
CA PHE A 2 6.05 -27.03 29.86
C PHE A 2 7.06 -26.09 30.52
N LYS A 3 8.19 -26.64 31.01
CA LYS A 3 9.38 -25.83 31.29
C LYS A 3 9.95 -25.40 29.94
N LYS A 4 9.73 -24.17 29.53
CA LYS A 4 10.50 -23.55 28.44
C LYS A 4 11.78 -23.00 29.05
N THR A 5 12.88 -23.71 28.88
CA THR A 5 14.23 -23.21 29.14
C THR A 5 14.60 -22.27 28.00
N LEU A 6 14.85 -21.00 28.27
CA LEU A 6 15.48 -20.08 27.32
C LEU A 6 16.97 -20.40 27.36
N GLU A 7 17.56 -20.89 26.29
CA GLU A 7 19.00 -21.05 26.14
C GLU A 7 19.57 -19.67 25.74
N ILE A 8 20.21 -19.00 26.68
CA ILE A 8 20.98 -17.77 26.39
C ILE A 8 22.40 -18.21 26.05
N PRO A 9 22.98 -17.75 24.91
CA PRO A 9 24.38 -18.03 24.60
C PRO A 9 25.30 -17.54 25.71
N ALA A 10 26.28 -18.38 26.09
CA ALA A 10 27.18 -18.13 27.23
C ALA A 10 27.99 -16.82 27.12
N ASP A 11 28.20 -16.32 25.88
CA ASP A 11 28.86 -15.06 25.56
C ASP A 11 28.00 -13.80 25.88
N ARG A 12 26.74 -13.97 26.24
CA ARG A 12 25.79 -12.88 26.57
C ARG A 12 25.46 -12.80 28.07
N VAL A 13 25.93 -13.70 28.86
CA VAL A 13 25.66 -13.72 30.30
C VAL A 13 26.74 -12.92 31.05
N ARG A 14 26.38 -11.72 31.53
CA ARG A 14 27.34 -10.81 32.19
C ARG A 14 27.48 -10.98 33.71
N SER A 15 26.67 -11.64 34.41
CA SER A 15 26.81 -12.32 35.71
C SER A 15 25.45 -12.82 36.19
N VAL A 16 25.42 -14.01 36.71
CA VAL A 16 24.21 -14.55 37.36
C VAL A 16 24.42 -14.49 38.84
N LYS A 17 23.96 -13.45 39.52
CA LYS A 17 23.61 -13.59 40.91
C LYS A 17 22.34 -14.42 40.96
N THR A 18 22.42 -15.65 41.46
CA THR A 18 21.25 -16.45 41.84
C THR A 18 20.42 -15.65 42.83
N THR A 19 19.45 -14.95 42.36
CA THR A 19 18.51 -14.23 43.20
C THR A 19 17.20 -15.00 43.17
N THR A 20 16.80 -15.55 44.28
CA THR A 20 15.50 -16.19 44.50
C THR A 20 14.47 -15.08 44.66
N ARG A 21 13.48 -14.99 43.79
CA ARG A 21 12.35 -14.11 44.01
C ARG A 21 11.41 -14.76 44.99
N ASP A 22 11.34 -14.21 46.16
CA ASP A 22 10.27 -14.48 47.11
C ASP A 22 9.16 -13.46 46.76
N ASP A 23 7.92 -13.94 46.46
CA ASP A 23 6.76 -13.11 46.10
C ASP A 23 6.43 -12.02 47.16
N LYS A 24 7.00 -12.11 48.35
CA LYS A 24 6.92 -11.10 49.40
C LYS A 24 8.06 -10.05 49.38
N GLN A 25 9.16 -10.28 48.66
CA GLN A 25 10.34 -9.42 48.67
C GLN A 25 10.85 -8.96 47.31
N GLY A 26 10.18 -9.28 46.19
CA GLY A 26 10.53 -8.82 44.87
C GLY A 26 11.83 -9.37 44.27
N LYS A 27 12.32 -10.54 44.76
CA LYS A 27 13.54 -11.20 44.26
C LYS A 27 13.20 -12.31 43.26
N VAL A 28 13.91 -12.38 42.15
CA VAL A 28 13.70 -13.35 41.07
C VAL A 28 14.80 -14.42 41.12
N THR A 29 14.44 -15.70 41.09
CA THR A 29 15.37 -16.80 40.86
C THR A 29 15.39 -17.11 39.37
N VAL A 30 16.53 -16.98 38.75
CA VAL A 30 16.75 -17.36 37.35
C VAL A 30 17.28 -18.80 37.36
N ASP A 31 16.52 -19.76 36.86
CA ASP A 31 16.93 -21.16 36.72
C ASP A 31 17.65 -21.29 35.36
N VAL A 32 18.97 -21.10 35.37
CA VAL A 32 19.82 -21.28 34.19
C VAL A 32 20.03 -22.77 33.96
N SER A 33 20.09 -23.23 32.72
CA SER A 33 20.29 -24.64 32.42
C SER A 33 21.60 -25.17 33.04
N ALA A 34 21.64 -26.44 33.37
CA ALA A 34 22.82 -27.06 33.99
C ALA A 34 24.10 -26.96 33.13
N ALA A 35 23.93 -26.79 31.81
CA ALA A 35 25.04 -26.58 30.85
C ALA A 35 25.62 -25.18 30.97
N GLU A 36 24.76 -24.15 31.08
CA GLU A 36 25.17 -22.74 31.24
C GLU A 36 25.76 -22.46 32.60
N THR A 37 25.23 -23.09 33.65
CA THR A 37 25.82 -23.01 34.99
C THR A 37 27.23 -23.62 35.03
N ARG A 38 27.51 -24.66 34.23
CA ARG A 38 28.86 -25.23 34.09
C ARG A 38 29.81 -24.34 33.30
N ALA A 39 29.33 -23.72 32.24
CA ALA A 39 30.10 -22.79 31.45
C ALA A 39 30.47 -21.52 32.23
N LEU A 40 29.54 -20.96 33.00
CA LEU A 40 29.76 -19.83 33.92
C LEU A 40 30.76 -20.15 35.05
N LYS A 41 30.71 -21.35 35.60
CA LYS A 41 31.67 -21.80 36.61
C LYS A 41 33.08 -22.07 36.05
N ALA A 42 33.16 -22.41 34.74
CA ALA A 42 34.45 -22.68 34.09
C ALA A 42 35.20 -21.40 33.69
N THR A 43 34.50 -20.29 33.44
CA THR A 43 35.07 -19.01 33.04
C THR A 43 35.49 -18.11 34.21
N GLY A 44 35.00 -18.38 35.43
CA GLY A 44 35.36 -17.62 36.64
C GLY A 44 34.96 -16.14 36.64
N GLU A 45 34.25 -15.67 35.63
CA GLU A 45 33.76 -14.32 35.53
C GLU A 45 32.25 -14.27 35.79
N GLU A 46 31.84 -13.45 36.77
CA GLU A 46 30.46 -13.11 37.00
C GLU A 46 30.07 -11.98 36.01
N GLU A 47 29.39 -12.28 34.91
CA GLU A 47 28.83 -11.29 33.98
C GLU A 47 27.35 -11.04 34.27
N LEU A 48 26.99 -9.75 34.36
CA LEU A 48 25.58 -9.31 34.59
C LEU A 48 24.74 -9.44 33.30
N LEU A 49 23.59 -10.09 33.40
CA LEU A 49 22.57 -10.06 32.37
C LEU A 49 22.06 -8.63 32.17
N SER A 50 21.83 -8.23 30.94
CA SER A 50 21.19 -6.96 30.66
C SER A 50 19.73 -6.95 31.19
N GLU A 51 19.19 -5.78 31.53
CA GLU A 51 17.79 -5.66 32.00
C GLU A 51 16.79 -6.34 31.05
N ASN A 52 17.02 -6.25 29.73
CA ASN A 52 16.17 -6.88 28.72
C ASN A 52 16.22 -8.41 28.73
N GLU A 53 17.36 -9.01 29.09
CA GLU A 53 17.54 -10.45 29.21
C GLU A 53 16.92 -10.98 30.50
N LEU A 54 16.94 -10.16 31.57
CA LEU A 54 16.22 -10.45 32.81
C LEU A 54 14.71 -10.42 32.62
N ASP A 55 14.18 -9.48 31.83
CA ASP A 55 12.76 -9.39 31.48
C ASP A 55 12.30 -10.58 30.62
N LEU A 56 13.15 -11.06 29.70
CA LEU A 56 12.88 -12.27 28.90
C LEU A 56 12.82 -13.53 29.76
N LEU A 57 13.68 -13.63 30.77
CA LEU A 57 13.71 -14.76 31.70
C LEU A 57 12.51 -14.75 32.68
N ASP A 58 12.11 -13.57 33.15
CA ASP A 58 10.90 -13.41 34.00
C ASP A 58 9.62 -13.79 33.23
N LEU A 59 9.52 -13.40 31.93
CA LEU A 59 8.43 -13.80 31.05
C LEU A 59 8.38 -15.31 30.79
N ALA A 60 9.53 -15.95 30.63
CA ALA A 60 9.61 -17.40 30.40
C ALA A 60 9.18 -18.22 31.64
N GLN A 61 9.29 -17.65 32.84
CA GLN A 61 8.91 -18.28 34.09
C GLN A 61 7.45 -18.03 34.50
N ARG A 62 6.82 -16.97 34.02
CA ARG A 62 5.40 -16.68 34.29
C ARG A 62 4.50 -17.73 33.64
N LYS A 63 3.51 -18.26 34.38
CA LYS A 63 2.40 -19.07 33.85
C LYS A 63 1.39 -18.17 33.12
N VAL A 64 1.81 -17.49 32.07
CA VAL A 64 0.93 -16.60 31.27
C VAL A 64 0.20 -17.42 30.20
N PRO A 65 -1.11 -17.22 29.96
CA PRO A 65 -1.79 -17.84 28.84
C PRO A 65 -1.06 -17.53 27.53
N THR A 66 -0.89 -18.54 26.68
CA THR A 66 0.01 -18.58 25.51
C THR A 66 -0.11 -17.37 24.57
N THR A 67 -1.26 -16.72 24.55
CA THR A 67 -1.56 -15.55 23.68
C THR A 67 -1.00 -14.24 24.22
N GLU A 68 -0.93 -14.07 25.51
CA GLU A 68 -0.48 -12.84 26.16
C GLU A 68 1.05 -12.83 26.29
N GLY A 69 1.64 -13.96 26.67
CA GLY A 69 3.09 -14.15 26.67
C GLY A 69 3.73 -14.01 25.30
N LEU A 70 3.01 -14.38 24.21
CA LEU A 70 3.48 -14.16 22.84
C LEU A 70 3.46 -12.67 22.44
N ARG A 71 2.50 -11.88 22.91
CA ARG A 71 2.47 -10.42 22.67
C ARG A 71 3.59 -9.70 23.42
N GLU A 72 3.91 -10.13 24.62
CA GLU A 72 5.01 -9.58 25.42
C GLU A 72 6.37 -9.98 24.84
N LEU A 73 6.55 -11.24 24.41
CA LEU A 73 7.74 -11.68 23.65
C LEU A 73 7.89 -10.92 22.32
N GLU A 74 6.79 -10.57 21.66
CA GLU A 74 6.81 -9.73 20.47
C GLU A 74 7.23 -8.28 20.76
N ALA A 75 6.87 -7.74 21.93
CA ALA A 75 7.29 -6.41 22.35
C ALA A 75 8.78 -6.37 22.66
N LEU A 76 9.29 -7.42 23.33
CA LEU A 76 10.72 -7.56 23.67
C LEU A 76 11.60 -7.85 22.45
N ASN A 77 11.11 -8.58 21.45
CA ASN A 77 11.81 -8.80 20.18
C ASN A 77 11.98 -7.52 19.35
N LYS A 78 11.21 -6.47 19.64
CA LYS A 78 11.43 -5.13 19.06
C LYS A 78 12.62 -4.40 19.67
N ILE A 79 13.05 -4.81 20.85
CA ILE A 79 14.16 -4.20 21.60
C ILE A 79 15.47 -4.98 21.38
N ALA A 80 15.40 -6.22 20.89
CA ALA A 80 16.55 -7.07 20.64
C ALA A 80 17.44 -6.54 19.49
N PRO A 81 18.77 -6.62 19.61
CA PRO A 81 19.70 -6.16 18.56
C PRO A 81 19.52 -6.96 17.26
N GLU A 82 19.82 -6.31 16.13
CA GLU A 82 19.60 -6.84 14.75
C GLU A 82 20.23 -8.22 14.49
N SER A 83 21.29 -8.59 15.21
CA SER A 83 21.98 -9.88 15.08
C SER A 83 21.15 -11.11 15.54
N SER A 84 20.09 -10.90 16.33
CA SER A 84 19.22 -11.99 16.82
C SER A 84 18.02 -12.28 15.91
N ARG A 85 17.84 -11.49 14.83
CA ARG A 85 16.67 -11.58 13.94
C ARG A 85 16.74 -12.70 12.91
N ASP A 86 17.91 -13.29 12.70
CA ASP A 86 18.15 -14.38 11.74
C ASP A 86 18.32 -15.77 12.41
N ASP A 87 17.91 -15.94 13.66
CA ASP A 87 17.95 -17.24 14.33
C ASP A 87 16.88 -18.19 13.75
N PRO A 88 17.26 -19.31 13.14
CA PRO A 88 16.31 -20.31 12.61
C PRO A 88 15.33 -20.86 13.67
N ARG A 89 15.68 -20.75 14.96
CA ARG A 89 14.84 -21.19 16.08
C ARG A 89 13.73 -20.19 16.40
N ALA A 90 14.00 -18.88 16.28
CA ALA A 90 12.97 -17.85 16.39
C ALA A 90 11.89 -18.01 15.30
N ASP A 91 12.31 -18.34 14.09
CA ASP A 91 11.40 -18.64 12.97
C ASP A 91 10.56 -19.90 13.23
N GLN A 92 11.10 -20.93 13.89
CA GLN A 92 10.35 -22.14 14.25
C GLN A 92 9.33 -21.87 15.38
N LEU A 93 9.67 -21.02 16.34
CA LEU A 93 8.76 -20.60 17.41
C LEU A 93 7.63 -19.72 16.87
N GLU A 94 7.90 -18.81 15.95
CA GLU A 94 6.87 -18.03 15.25
C GLU A 94 5.97 -18.92 14.38
N MET A 95 6.50 -19.96 13.74
CA MET A 95 5.70 -20.93 12.97
C MET A 95 4.81 -21.81 13.86
N ALA A 96 5.29 -22.22 15.05
CA ALA A 96 4.50 -22.99 16.01
C ALA A 96 3.42 -22.15 16.72
N ALA A 97 3.62 -20.82 16.81
CA ALA A 97 2.72 -19.88 17.44
C ALA A 97 1.66 -19.31 16.46
N ALA A 98 1.84 -19.50 15.14
CA ALA A 98 0.86 -19.06 14.16
C ALA A 98 -0.46 -19.82 14.36
N PRO A 99 -1.60 -19.15 14.59
CA PRO A 99 -2.87 -19.83 14.77
C PRO A 99 -3.21 -20.62 13.50
N SER A 100 -3.45 -21.92 13.65
CA SER A 100 -3.95 -22.74 12.55
C SER A 100 -5.29 -22.16 12.06
N PRO A 101 -5.46 -21.91 10.78
CA PRO A 101 -6.69 -21.30 10.26
C PRO A 101 -7.86 -22.25 10.47
N LYS A 102 -8.75 -21.94 11.43
CA LYS A 102 -9.95 -22.72 11.73
C LYS A 102 -11.03 -22.65 10.65
N SER A 103 -10.86 -21.84 9.60
CA SER A 103 -11.75 -21.75 8.44
C SER A 103 -11.02 -21.28 7.19
N LYS A 104 -11.50 -21.70 5.99
CA LYS A 104 -10.97 -21.26 4.68
C LYS A 104 -10.99 -19.71 4.55
N LEU A 105 -12.01 -19.05 5.11
CA LEU A 105 -12.12 -17.60 5.12
C LEU A 105 -11.00 -16.94 5.96
N ARG A 106 -10.66 -17.49 7.12
CA ARG A 106 -9.53 -16.98 7.93
C ARG A 106 -8.19 -17.20 7.25
N LEU A 107 -8.04 -18.29 6.49
CA LEU A 107 -6.85 -18.52 5.67
C LEU A 107 -6.72 -17.45 4.58
N VAL A 108 -7.80 -17.15 3.85
CA VAL A 108 -7.81 -16.08 2.84
C VAL A 108 -7.51 -14.72 3.47
N LEU A 109 -8.16 -14.37 4.59
CA LEU A 109 -7.92 -13.12 5.30
C LEU A 109 -6.50 -13.01 5.88
N SER A 110 -5.83 -14.13 6.18
CA SER A 110 -4.44 -14.13 6.66
C SER A 110 -3.42 -13.92 5.52
N ILE A 111 -3.82 -14.17 4.28
CA ILE A 111 -3.00 -13.91 3.08
C ILE A 111 -3.08 -12.43 2.68
N VAL A 112 -4.19 -11.74 3.02
CA VAL A 112 -4.39 -10.32 2.71
C VAL A 112 -3.40 -9.46 3.52
N GLY A 113 -2.33 -9.08 2.87
CA GLY A 113 -1.28 -8.22 3.41
C GLY A 113 -1.21 -6.86 2.70
N PRO A 114 -0.08 -6.14 2.86
CA PRO A 114 0.13 -4.84 2.23
C PRO A 114 0.01 -4.90 0.71
N GLY A 115 0.44 -5.99 0.07
CA GLY A 115 0.40 -6.17 -1.38
C GLY A 115 -1.01 -6.20 -1.92
N PHE A 116 -1.91 -6.96 -1.29
CA PHE A 116 -3.32 -6.98 -1.69
C PHE A 116 -3.98 -5.61 -1.50
N LEU A 117 -3.74 -4.97 -0.34
CA LEU A 117 -4.28 -3.65 -0.06
C LEU A 117 -3.78 -2.61 -1.05
N THR A 118 -2.49 -2.64 -1.40
CA THR A 118 -1.88 -1.72 -2.36
C THR A 118 -2.46 -1.93 -3.76
N GLY A 119 -2.61 -3.18 -4.20
CA GLY A 119 -3.18 -3.51 -5.51
C GLY A 119 -4.64 -3.07 -5.65
N MET A 120 -5.44 -3.27 -4.59
CA MET A 120 -6.83 -2.82 -4.59
C MET A 120 -6.96 -1.31 -4.38
N ALA A 121 -6.07 -0.67 -3.61
CA ALA A 121 -6.09 0.77 -3.39
C ALA A 121 -5.75 1.56 -4.68
N GLY A 122 -5.13 0.92 -5.69
CA GLY A 122 -4.98 1.49 -7.02
C GLY A 122 -6.31 1.74 -7.75
N ASN A 123 -7.45 1.23 -7.24
CA ASN A 123 -8.78 1.63 -7.68
C ASN A 123 -9.38 2.66 -6.70
N ASP A 124 -8.65 3.71 -6.40
CA ASP A 124 -9.17 4.86 -5.67
C ASP A 124 -10.30 5.56 -6.47
N ALA A 125 -10.97 6.50 -5.84
CA ALA A 125 -12.13 7.14 -6.47
C ALA A 125 -11.74 7.92 -7.73
N SER A 126 -10.53 8.49 -7.76
CA SER A 126 -9.99 9.20 -8.92
C SER A 126 -9.66 8.25 -10.07
N ALA A 127 -9.11 7.06 -9.78
CA ALA A 127 -8.84 6.02 -10.76
C ALA A 127 -10.12 5.49 -11.41
N ILE A 128 -11.19 5.25 -10.62
CA ILE A 128 -12.51 4.86 -11.16
C ILE A 128 -12.99 5.90 -12.18
N GLY A 129 -12.83 7.20 -11.88
CA GLY A 129 -13.11 8.28 -12.79
C GLY A 129 -12.31 8.19 -14.09
N ALA A 130 -10.99 8.02 -13.98
CA ALA A 130 -10.09 7.93 -15.14
C ALA A 130 -10.41 6.72 -16.03
N TYR A 131 -10.65 5.53 -15.45
CA TYR A 131 -11.05 4.33 -16.21
C TYR A 131 -12.42 4.50 -16.88
N SER A 132 -13.35 5.16 -16.20
CA SER A 132 -14.68 5.42 -16.73
C SER A 132 -14.61 6.39 -17.92
N ILE A 133 -13.83 7.46 -17.83
CA ILE A 133 -13.60 8.43 -18.92
C ILE A 133 -12.93 7.73 -20.09
N ASP A 134 -11.93 6.89 -19.85
CA ASP A 134 -11.25 6.18 -20.93
C ASP A 134 -12.20 5.27 -21.70
N GLY A 135 -12.98 4.42 -21.02
CA GLY A 135 -13.94 3.55 -21.67
C GLY A 135 -15.01 4.31 -22.42
N ALA A 136 -15.47 5.45 -21.89
CA ALA A 136 -16.46 6.30 -22.56
C ALA A 136 -15.90 7.06 -23.78
N SER A 137 -14.60 7.41 -23.79
CA SER A 137 -13.98 8.21 -24.84
C SER A 137 -13.27 7.36 -25.91
N ASN A 138 -12.60 6.28 -25.50
CA ASN A 138 -11.76 5.44 -26.35
C ASN A 138 -12.36 4.04 -26.60
N GLY A 139 -13.54 3.74 -26.02
CA GLY A 139 -14.15 2.42 -26.13
C GLY A 139 -13.24 1.32 -25.56
N TYR A 140 -13.05 0.27 -26.33
CA TYR A 140 -12.16 -0.85 -25.97
C TYR A 140 -10.69 -0.62 -26.36
N GLY A 141 -10.33 0.55 -26.87
CA GLY A 141 -9.02 0.82 -27.48
C GLY A 141 -7.83 0.61 -26.54
N HIS A 142 -8.00 0.82 -25.25
CA HIS A 142 -6.94 0.75 -24.24
C HIS A 142 -6.97 -0.52 -23.35
N LEU A 143 -7.82 -1.52 -23.63
CA LEU A 143 -7.87 -2.75 -22.85
C LEU A 143 -6.52 -3.51 -22.82
N TRP A 144 -5.74 -3.43 -23.91
CA TRP A 144 -4.41 -4.01 -23.96
C TRP A 144 -3.44 -3.39 -22.94
N LEU A 145 -3.63 -2.11 -22.58
CA LEU A 145 -2.85 -1.45 -21.53
C LEU A 145 -3.11 -2.08 -20.17
N MET A 146 -4.35 -2.49 -19.88
CA MET A 146 -4.66 -3.19 -18.62
C MET A 146 -3.97 -4.56 -18.55
N LEU A 147 -3.94 -5.29 -19.67
CA LEU A 147 -3.20 -6.55 -19.75
C LEU A 147 -1.70 -6.33 -19.59
N LEU A 148 -1.13 -5.34 -20.28
CA LEU A 148 0.30 -5.01 -20.21
C LEU A 148 0.70 -4.48 -18.83
N SER A 149 -0.10 -3.59 -18.24
CA SER A 149 0.22 -2.97 -16.95
C SER A 149 0.23 -3.99 -15.81
N THR A 150 -0.52 -5.08 -15.89
CA THR A 150 -0.60 -6.10 -14.83
C THR A 150 0.77 -6.70 -14.47
N PRO A 151 1.55 -7.30 -15.40
CA PRO A 151 2.88 -7.82 -15.07
C PRO A 151 3.87 -6.72 -14.72
N LEU A 152 3.73 -5.51 -15.29
CA LEU A 152 4.59 -4.37 -14.98
C LEU A 152 4.35 -3.88 -13.55
N TYR A 153 3.09 -3.74 -13.16
CA TYR A 153 2.70 -3.35 -11.80
C TYR A 153 3.15 -4.41 -10.78
N GLN A 154 2.96 -5.71 -11.12
CA GLN A 154 3.47 -6.82 -10.31
C GLN A 154 4.99 -6.70 -10.09
N ALA A 155 5.77 -6.39 -11.11
CA ALA A 155 7.22 -6.26 -11.02
C ALA A 155 7.62 -5.07 -10.12
N VAL A 156 6.96 -3.91 -10.28
CA VAL A 156 7.19 -2.71 -9.45
C VAL A 156 6.87 -3.00 -7.98
N GLN A 157 5.68 -3.55 -7.70
CA GLN A 157 5.25 -3.83 -6.34
C GLN A 157 6.11 -4.90 -5.66
N PHE A 158 6.48 -5.95 -6.40
CA PHE A 158 7.36 -7.00 -5.89
C PHE A 158 8.77 -6.46 -5.56
N ALA A 159 9.32 -5.59 -6.41
CA ALA A 159 10.59 -4.93 -6.13
C ALA A 159 10.51 -4.09 -4.85
N CYS A 160 9.46 -3.29 -4.69
CA CYS A 160 9.21 -2.48 -3.50
C CYS A 160 9.06 -3.35 -2.24
N ALA A 161 8.29 -4.42 -2.30
CA ALA A 161 8.13 -5.35 -1.20
C ALA A 161 9.46 -6.01 -0.81
N LYS A 162 10.24 -6.46 -1.79
CA LYS A 162 11.55 -7.05 -1.55
C LYS A 162 12.51 -6.05 -0.91
N ILE A 163 12.53 -4.79 -1.39
CA ILE A 163 13.33 -3.71 -0.79
C ILE A 163 12.91 -3.50 0.67
N GLY A 164 11.63 -3.29 0.94
CA GLY A 164 11.13 -3.07 2.30
C GLY A 164 11.43 -4.23 3.25
N ARG A 165 11.27 -5.47 2.76
CA ARG A 165 11.54 -6.69 3.52
C ARG A 165 13.01 -6.89 3.84
N VAL A 166 13.90 -6.66 2.89
CA VAL A 166 15.35 -6.87 3.05
C VAL A 166 15.98 -5.75 3.88
N THR A 167 15.61 -4.50 3.60
CA THR A 167 16.25 -3.35 4.25
C THR A 167 15.65 -2.99 5.60
N GLN A 168 14.40 -3.39 5.87
CA GLN A 168 13.62 -2.97 7.04
C GLN A 168 13.56 -1.45 7.22
N ARG A 169 13.64 -0.71 6.10
CA ARG A 169 13.63 0.77 6.04
C ARG A 169 12.63 1.26 5.02
N GLY A 170 12.09 2.46 5.23
CA GLY A 170 11.24 3.15 4.25
C GLY A 170 12.04 3.66 3.06
N MET A 171 11.40 3.82 1.88
CA MET A 171 12.06 4.24 0.65
C MET A 171 12.83 5.56 0.82
N ALA A 172 12.22 6.60 1.39
CA ALA A 172 12.87 7.90 1.62
C ALA A 172 14.09 7.80 2.56
N GLU A 173 14.00 6.96 3.59
CA GLU A 173 15.10 6.69 4.52
C GLU A 173 16.29 6.04 3.79
N ILE A 174 16.02 5.04 2.93
CA ILE A 174 17.04 4.38 2.11
C ILE A 174 17.72 5.38 1.18
N LEU A 175 16.92 6.19 0.47
CA LEU A 175 17.46 7.21 -0.44
C LEU A 175 18.30 8.24 0.32
N ARG A 176 17.86 8.71 1.48
CA ARG A 176 18.63 9.64 2.31
C ARG A 176 19.98 9.07 2.75
N THR A 177 20.00 7.81 3.19
CA THR A 177 21.21 7.21 3.78
C THR A 177 22.24 6.80 2.72
N HIS A 178 21.80 6.41 1.52
CA HIS A 178 22.71 5.87 0.50
C HIS A 178 22.94 6.78 -0.70
N TYR A 179 21.99 7.66 -1.03
CA TYR A 179 22.07 8.58 -2.18
C TYR A 179 22.07 10.06 -1.76
N GLY A 180 21.91 10.32 -0.48
CA GLY A 180 21.94 11.66 0.09
C GLY A 180 20.59 12.33 0.20
N ARG A 181 20.56 13.38 1.06
CA ARG A 181 19.31 14.09 1.41
C ARG A 181 18.64 14.75 0.21
N ARG A 182 19.40 15.26 -0.77
CA ARG A 182 18.84 15.93 -1.97
C ARG A 182 18.00 14.98 -2.81
N VAL A 183 18.48 13.74 -2.99
CA VAL A 183 17.75 12.69 -3.74
C VAL A 183 16.48 12.29 -2.99
N ALA A 184 16.54 12.11 -1.67
CA ALA A 184 15.38 11.81 -0.86
C ALA A 184 14.33 12.95 -0.89
N VAL A 185 14.77 14.21 -0.84
CA VAL A 185 13.89 15.39 -0.97
C VAL A 185 13.19 15.38 -2.33
N LEU A 186 13.93 15.16 -3.43
CA LEU A 186 13.34 15.12 -4.78
C LEU A 186 12.29 14.01 -4.91
N ALA A 187 12.61 12.78 -4.47
CA ALA A 187 11.69 11.67 -4.50
C ALA A 187 10.43 11.92 -3.65
N SER A 188 10.60 12.51 -2.46
CA SER A 188 9.49 12.88 -1.58
C SER A 188 8.65 14.02 -2.17
N LEU A 189 9.25 15.00 -2.83
CA LEU A 189 8.54 16.09 -3.48
C LEU A 189 7.66 15.57 -4.62
N VAL A 190 8.20 14.69 -5.47
CA VAL A 190 7.45 14.00 -6.53
C VAL A 190 6.22 13.30 -5.95
N LEU A 191 6.42 12.54 -4.86
CA LEU A 191 5.33 11.85 -4.18
C LEU A 191 4.30 12.82 -3.59
N ILE A 192 4.73 13.90 -2.92
CA ILE A 192 3.84 14.88 -2.28
C ILE A 192 2.95 15.53 -3.33
N VAL A 193 3.53 15.97 -4.45
CA VAL A 193 2.77 16.62 -5.53
C VAL A 193 1.71 15.67 -6.10
N ALA A 194 2.09 14.43 -6.38
CA ALA A 194 1.16 13.40 -6.84
C ALA A 194 0.04 13.12 -5.84
N ASN A 195 0.40 12.93 -4.57
CA ASN A 195 -0.57 12.57 -3.53
C ASN A 195 -1.53 13.73 -3.19
N VAL A 196 -1.05 14.97 -3.17
CA VAL A 196 -1.91 16.14 -2.95
C VAL A 196 -2.97 16.25 -4.04
N ALA A 197 -2.60 16.05 -5.30
CA ALA A 197 -3.54 16.05 -6.42
C ALA A 197 -4.57 14.91 -6.30
N LEU A 198 -4.11 13.68 -5.97
CA LEU A 198 -5.01 12.53 -5.78
C LEU A 198 -5.95 12.70 -4.60
N VAL A 199 -5.46 13.15 -3.45
CA VAL A 199 -6.32 13.39 -2.27
C VAL A 199 -7.37 14.45 -2.58
N ALA A 200 -7.01 15.52 -3.32
CA ALA A 200 -7.97 16.52 -3.76
C ALA A 200 -9.05 15.89 -4.68
N ALA A 201 -8.63 15.10 -5.67
CA ALA A 201 -9.51 14.40 -6.56
C ALA A 201 -10.44 13.43 -5.81
N ASP A 202 -9.90 12.63 -4.89
CA ASP A 202 -10.68 11.68 -4.09
C ASP A 202 -11.67 12.38 -3.14
N LEU A 203 -11.31 13.53 -2.55
CA LEU A 203 -12.26 14.34 -1.76
C LEU A 203 -13.44 14.80 -2.61
N VAL A 204 -13.17 15.27 -3.82
CA VAL A 204 -14.20 15.69 -4.77
C VAL A 204 -15.04 14.48 -5.21
N ALA A 205 -14.43 13.33 -5.47
CA ALA A 205 -15.13 12.11 -5.84
C ALA A 205 -16.07 11.61 -4.72
N ILE A 206 -15.63 11.63 -3.46
CA ILE A 206 -16.49 11.31 -2.30
C ILE A 206 -17.65 12.31 -2.21
N GLY A 207 -17.35 13.60 -2.37
CA GLY A 207 -18.37 14.65 -2.41
C GLY A 207 -19.40 14.40 -3.51
N SER A 208 -18.96 14.08 -4.73
CA SER A 208 -19.82 13.73 -5.86
C SER A 208 -20.65 12.47 -5.62
N GLY A 209 -20.10 11.50 -4.87
CA GLY A 209 -20.86 10.33 -4.40
C GLY A 209 -22.00 10.74 -3.46
N PHE A 210 -21.76 11.65 -2.52
CA PHE A 210 -22.82 12.19 -1.65
C PHE A 210 -23.81 13.05 -2.45
N GLU A 211 -23.37 13.84 -3.42
CA GLU A 211 -24.25 14.59 -4.32
C GLU A 211 -25.23 13.68 -5.08
N LEU A 212 -24.76 12.54 -5.59
CA LEU A 212 -25.60 11.54 -6.26
C LEU A 212 -26.71 10.97 -5.34
N ILE A 213 -26.43 10.84 -4.05
CA ILE A 213 -27.37 10.30 -3.06
C ILE A 213 -28.36 11.36 -2.59
N THR A 214 -27.83 12.56 -2.26
CA THR A 214 -28.57 13.60 -1.53
C THR A 214 -29.16 14.68 -2.44
N GLY A 215 -28.58 14.87 -3.63
CA GLY A 215 -28.91 15.99 -4.52
C GLY A 215 -28.26 17.33 -4.11
N LEU A 216 -27.52 17.38 -3.00
CA LEU A 216 -26.79 18.57 -2.58
C LEU A 216 -25.42 18.61 -3.28
N SER A 217 -24.93 19.79 -3.67
CA SER A 217 -23.65 19.94 -4.35
C SER A 217 -22.51 19.30 -3.56
N TYR A 218 -21.59 18.60 -4.27
CA TYR A 218 -20.40 17.94 -3.73
C TYR A 218 -19.55 18.85 -2.83
N PHE A 219 -19.58 20.14 -3.10
CA PHE A 219 -18.83 21.16 -2.40
C PHE A 219 -19.09 21.18 -0.88
N TRP A 220 -20.34 20.98 -0.47
CA TRP A 220 -20.73 20.96 0.95
C TRP A 220 -20.15 19.78 1.72
N PHE A 221 -19.79 18.70 1.03
CA PHE A 221 -19.27 17.48 1.64
C PHE A 221 -17.76 17.47 1.79
N ILE A 222 -17.01 18.32 1.06
CA ILE A 222 -15.53 18.30 1.06
C ILE A 222 -14.97 18.50 2.47
N VAL A 223 -15.39 19.56 3.18
CA VAL A 223 -14.87 19.88 4.52
C VAL A 223 -15.28 18.83 5.56
N PRO A 224 -16.55 18.45 5.69
CA PRO A 224 -16.95 17.40 6.64
C PRO A 224 -16.28 16.06 6.40
N VAL A 225 -16.12 15.66 5.13
CA VAL A 225 -15.44 14.41 4.75
C VAL A 225 -13.96 14.48 5.10
N ALA A 226 -13.27 15.56 4.75
CA ALA A 226 -11.87 15.77 5.09
C ALA A 226 -11.64 15.70 6.61
N ALA A 227 -12.48 16.37 7.40
CA ALA A 227 -12.41 16.33 8.86
C ALA A 227 -12.66 14.93 9.43
N ALA A 228 -13.65 14.21 8.90
CA ALA A 228 -13.96 12.84 9.32
C ALA A 228 -12.81 11.88 8.99
N LEU A 229 -12.23 11.97 7.79
CA LEU A 229 -11.09 11.14 7.38
C LEU A 229 -9.83 11.46 8.15
N TRP A 230 -9.58 12.74 8.44
CA TRP A 230 -8.49 13.15 9.34
C TRP A 230 -8.65 12.51 10.72
N TYR A 231 -9.84 12.63 11.33
CA TYR A 231 -10.12 12.03 12.63
C TYR A 231 -9.93 10.51 12.62
N LEU A 232 -10.45 9.83 11.59
CA LEU A 232 -10.29 8.38 11.44
C LEU A 232 -8.81 7.98 11.30
N THR A 233 -8.03 8.73 10.52
CA THR A 233 -6.62 8.42 10.26
C THR A 233 -5.75 8.66 11.49
N VAL A 234 -6.04 9.71 12.27
CA VAL A 234 -5.24 10.11 13.43
C VAL A 234 -5.57 9.29 14.68
N TYR A 235 -6.85 8.97 14.91
CA TYR A 235 -7.30 8.40 16.18
C TYR A 235 -7.80 6.95 16.09
N ARG A 236 -7.97 6.38 14.89
CA ARG A 236 -8.46 5.00 14.72
C ARG A 236 -7.37 4.08 14.20
N ASN A 237 -7.48 2.79 14.59
CA ASN A 237 -6.54 1.76 14.14
C ASN A 237 -6.75 1.43 12.66
N PHE A 238 -5.67 1.25 11.92
CA PHE A 238 -5.65 0.86 10.51
C PHE A 238 -6.46 -0.41 10.22
N GLU A 239 -6.55 -1.35 11.17
CA GLU A 239 -7.37 -2.56 11.06
C GLU A 239 -8.88 -2.28 10.91
N THR A 240 -9.38 -1.18 11.48
CA THR A 240 -10.79 -0.77 11.30
C THR A 240 -11.01 -0.27 9.88
N ILE A 241 -10.08 0.54 9.37
CA ILE A 241 -10.10 1.03 7.99
C ILE A 241 -10.07 -0.13 7.01
N LYS A 242 -9.20 -1.14 7.25
CA LYS A 242 -9.10 -2.36 6.45
C LYS A 242 -10.42 -3.15 6.36
N LYS A 243 -11.17 -3.28 7.46
CA LYS A 243 -12.46 -3.97 7.46
C LYS A 243 -13.52 -3.24 6.64
N ILE A 244 -13.57 -1.91 6.76
CA ILE A 244 -14.45 -1.06 5.96
C ILE A 244 -14.11 -1.22 4.47
N PHE A 245 -12.82 -1.27 4.14
CA PHE A 245 -12.32 -1.52 2.78
C PHE A 245 -12.88 -2.80 2.17
N ILE A 246 -12.68 -3.92 2.84
CA ILE A 246 -13.12 -5.22 2.33
C ILE A 246 -14.65 -5.22 2.08
N ALA A 247 -15.41 -4.56 2.94
CA ALA A 247 -16.85 -4.44 2.75
C ALA A 247 -17.22 -3.55 1.54
N LEU A 248 -16.53 -2.43 1.37
CA LEU A 248 -16.80 -1.49 0.27
C LEU A 248 -16.26 -1.96 -1.08
N SER A 249 -15.18 -2.77 -1.09
CA SER A 249 -14.65 -3.37 -2.32
C SER A 249 -15.64 -4.34 -2.99
N LEU A 250 -16.65 -4.83 -2.26
CA LEU A 250 -17.75 -5.59 -2.85
C LEU A 250 -18.56 -4.77 -3.87
N ALA A 251 -18.60 -3.44 -3.74
CA ALA A 251 -19.25 -2.58 -4.72
C ALA A 251 -18.59 -2.68 -6.11
N PHE A 252 -17.29 -2.98 -6.18
CA PHE A 252 -16.59 -3.16 -7.46
C PHE A 252 -17.03 -4.41 -8.22
N VAL A 253 -17.57 -5.41 -7.53
CA VAL A 253 -18.15 -6.60 -8.17
C VAL A 253 -19.31 -6.22 -9.08
N ALA A 254 -20.01 -5.12 -8.77
CA ALA A 254 -21.09 -4.61 -9.62
C ALA A 254 -20.59 -4.25 -11.03
N TYR A 255 -19.40 -3.66 -11.17
CA TYR A 255 -18.83 -3.38 -12.49
C TYR A 255 -18.58 -4.64 -13.29
N VAL A 256 -18.05 -5.68 -12.64
CA VAL A 256 -17.83 -6.99 -13.29
C VAL A 256 -19.15 -7.57 -13.78
N ILE A 257 -20.15 -7.61 -12.91
CA ILE A 257 -21.47 -8.14 -13.25
C ILE A 257 -22.12 -7.30 -14.36
N THR A 258 -22.11 -5.98 -14.24
CA THR A 258 -22.71 -5.10 -15.24
C THR A 258 -22.00 -5.22 -16.59
N ALA A 259 -20.69 -5.30 -16.64
CA ALA A 259 -19.94 -5.48 -17.88
C ALA A 259 -20.33 -6.79 -18.60
N ILE A 260 -20.52 -7.89 -17.85
CA ILE A 260 -20.95 -9.18 -18.42
C ILE A 260 -22.34 -9.07 -19.07
N PHE A 261 -23.23 -8.31 -18.46
CA PHE A 261 -24.62 -8.19 -18.93
C PHE A 261 -24.90 -6.90 -19.73
N SER A 262 -23.89 -6.04 -19.96
CA SER A 262 -24.05 -4.75 -20.67
C SER A 262 -24.23 -4.86 -22.19
N GLY A 263 -24.26 -6.07 -22.75
CA GLY A 263 -24.29 -6.28 -24.19
C GLY A 263 -22.95 -5.99 -24.89
N ALA A 264 -21.85 -6.04 -24.14
CA ALA A 264 -20.50 -5.85 -24.70
C ALA A 264 -20.22 -6.85 -25.84
N ASP A 265 -19.64 -6.38 -26.93
CA ASP A 265 -19.12 -7.25 -27.99
C ASP A 265 -17.83 -7.95 -27.50
N TRP A 266 -18.00 -9.13 -26.91
CA TRP A 266 -16.89 -9.89 -26.34
C TRP A 266 -15.86 -10.31 -27.39
N GLY A 267 -16.24 -10.43 -28.67
CA GLY A 267 -15.30 -10.67 -29.77
C GLY A 267 -14.33 -9.50 -29.91
N THR A 268 -14.86 -8.29 -30.00
CA THR A 268 -14.07 -7.05 -30.06
C THR A 268 -13.29 -6.82 -28.75
N VAL A 269 -13.90 -7.07 -27.59
CA VAL A 269 -13.23 -6.96 -26.28
C VAL A 269 -11.98 -7.85 -26.23
N LEU A 270 -12.09 -9.11 -26.62
CA LEU A 270 -10.94 -10.04 -26.65
C LEU A 270 -9.87 -9.57 -27.64
N VAL A 271 -10.25 -9.21 -28.86
CA VAL A 271 -9.29 -8.71 -29.87
C VAL A 271 -8.55 -7.48 -29.31
N ARG A 272 -9.24 -6.51 -28.75
CA ARG A 272 -8.65 -5.27 -28.22
C ARG A 272 -7.84 -5.49 -26.94
N THR A 273 -8.06 -6.56 -26.24
CA THR A 273 -7.23 -6.97 -25.08
C THR A 273 -5.86 -7.47 -25.50
N PHE A 274 -5.78 -8.21 -26.63
CA PHE A 274 -4.52 -8.83 -27.07
C PHE A 274 -3.84 -8.09 -28.22
N VAL A 275 -4.60 -7.30 -29.00
CA VAL A 275 -4.07 -6.53 -30.13
C VAL A 275 -4.03 -5.06 -29.76
N PRO A 276 -2.84 -4.47 -29.55
CA PRO A 276 -2.71 -3.05 -29.25
C PRO A 276 -3.31 -2.16 -30.35
N GLN A 277 -4.15 -1.22 -29.95
CA GLN A 277 -4.55 -0.11 -30.80
C GLN A 277 -3.92 1.16 -30.25
N ILE A 278 -3.05 1.79 -31.04
CA ILE A 278 -2.37 3.02 -30.65
C ILE A 278 -2.98 4.15 -31.46
N ASP A 279 -3.63 5.09 -30.79
CA ASP A 279 -4.09 6.35 -31.37
C ASP A 279 -3.23 7.48 -30.82
N PHE A 280 -2.59 8.23 -31.70
CA PHE A 280 -1.70 9.33 -31.33
C PHE A 280 -2.42 10.68 -31.10
N LYS A 281 -3.75 10.68 -31.05
CA LYS A 281 -4.50 11.87 -30.65
C LYS A 281 -4.21 12.19 -29.17
N PHE A 282 -4.13 13.50 -28.87
CA PHE A 282 -3.84 13.97 -27.52
C PHE A 282 -4.79 13.38 -26.46
N ALA A 283 -6.09 13.31 -26.75
CA ALA A 283 -7.09 12.73 -25.84
C ALA A 283 -6.81 11.25 -25.53
N SER A 284 -6.41 10.44 -26.53
CA SER A 284 -6.08 9.03 -26.34
C SER A 284 -4.78 8.86 -25.56
N ILE A 285 -3.74 9.65 -25.89
CA ILE A 285 -2.46 9.61 -25.17
C ILE A 285 -2.66 10.02 -23.70
N SER A 286 -3.42 11.09 -23.44
CA SER A 286 -3.69 11.54 -22.06
C SER A 286 -4.46 10.49 -21.27
N SER A 287 -5.44 9.81 -21.88
CA SER A 287 -6.15 8.68 -21.27
C SER A 287 -5.20 7.50 -20.98
N ALA A 288 -4.30 7.16 -21.90
CA ALA A 288 -3.31 6.11 -21.68
C ALA A 288 -2.37 6.44 -20.50
N VAL A 289 -1.90 7.71 -20.41
CA VAL A 289 -1.09 8.19 -19.28
C VAL A 289 -1.89 8.15 -17.98
N ALA A 290 -3.17 8.55 -18.00
CA ALA A 290 -4.04 8.48 -16.82
C ALA A 290 -4.24 7.04 -16.33
N ILE A 291 -4.49 6.08 -17.24
CA ILE A 291 -4.61 4.64 -16.89
C ILE A 291 -3.32 4.13 -16.26
N LEU A 292 -2.17 4.41 -16.88
CA LEU A 292 -0.87 3.96 -16.35
C LEU A 292 -0.56 4.61 -15.01
N GLY A 293 -0.90 5.89 -14.83
CA GLY A 293 -0.75 6.62 -13.57
C GLY A 293 -1.67 6.14 -12.46
N ALA A 294 -2.91 5.79 -12.79
CA ALA A 294 -3.86 5.16 -11.88
C ALA A 294 -3.38 3.77 -11.45
N THR A 295 -2.83 2.98 -12.38
CA THR A 295 -2.38 1.60 -12.11
C THR A 295 -1.06 1.59 -11.34
N ILE A 296 -0.03 2.31 -11.80
CA ILE A 296 1.32 2.33 -11.22
C ILE A 296 1.58 3.71 -10.60
N SER A 297 0.94 3.95 -9.47
CA SER A 297 0.98 5.26 -8.81
C SER A 297 2.22 5.46 -7.92
N PRO A 298 2.75 6.68 -7.80
CA PRO A 298 3.86 7.03 -6.91
C PRO A 298 3.68 6.56 -5.46
N TYR A 299 2.49 6.73 -4.90
CA TYR A 299 2.23 6.38 -3.50
C TYR A 299 2.32 4.88 -3.24
N THR A 300 1.94 4.04 -4.21
CA THR A 300 1.98 2.59 -4.06
C THR A 300 3.41 2.08 -3.89
N ILE A 301 4.40 2.75 -4.49
CA ILE A 301 5.84 2.46 -4.36
C ILE A 301 6.29 2.67 -2.90
N PHE A 302 6.02 3.84 -2.33
CA PHE A 302 6.42 4.16 -0.96
C PHE A 302 5.64 3.33 0.07
N TRP A 303 4.33 3.21 -0.15
CA TRP A 303 3.45 2.45 0.73
C TRP A 303 3.82 0.96 0.78
N GLN A 304 4.14 0.34 -0.37
CA GLN A 304 4.52 -1.07 -0.40
C GLN A 304 5.84 -1.34 0.34
N VAL A 305 6.85 -0.46 0.17
CA VAL A 305 8.11 -0.57 0.91
C VAL A 305 7.87 -0.47 2.41
N GLN A 306 7.06 0.51 2.83
CA GLN A 306 6.74 0.72 4.25
C GLN A 306 5.85 -0.39 4.81
N GLY A 307 4.85 -0.82 4.07
CA GLY A 307 3.93 -1.89 4.46
C GLY A 307 4.66 -3.21 4.70
N GLU A 308 5.60 -3.56 3.83
CA GLU A 308 6.40 -4.78 4.02
C GLU A 308 7.41 -4.67 5.18
N LYS A 309 7.90 -3.49 5.50
CA LYS A 309 8.68 -3.25 6.72
C LYS A 309 7.85 -3.54 7.98
N GLU A 310 6.60 -3.08 8.00
CA GLU A 310 5.71 -3.19 9.16
C GLU A 310 4.99 -4.55 9.24
N GLN A 311 4.82 -5.25 8.11
CA GLN A 311 4.12 -6.53 8.04
C GLN A 311 4.96 -7.65 8.65
N LYS A 312 4.41 -8.35 9.64
CA LYS A 312 5.01 -9.56 10.16
C LYS A 312 4.67 -10.75 9.25
N ARG A 313 5.72 -11.39 8.71
CA ARG A 313 5.58 -12.63 7.93
C ARG A 313 6.45 -13.71 8.58
N PRO A 314 5.91 -14.90 8.90
CA PRO A 314 6.65 -15.97 9.57
C PRO A 314 7.57 -16.72 8.60
N GLY A 315 8.67 -17.26 9.12
CA GLY A 315 9.58 -18.16 8.43
C GLY A 315 10.79 -17.47 7.77
N PRO A 316 11.63 -18.24 7.07
CA PRO A 316 12.88 -17.76 6.48
C PRO A 316 12.63 -16.73 5.38
N MET A 317 13.62 -15.87 5.08
CA MET A 317 13.54 -14.75 4.13
C MET A 317 12.93 -15.17 2.78
N ARG A 318 13.33 -16.32 2.24
CA ARG A 318 12.78 -16.85 0.97
C ARG A 318 11.25 -17.06 1.03
N ARG A 319 10.75 -17.59 2.15
CA ARG A 319 9.30 -17.79 2.36
C ARG A 319 8.59 -16.45 2.55
N LYS A 320 9.17 -15.53 3.31
CA LYS A 320 8.62 -14.17 3.51
C LYS A 320 8.46 -13.44 2.17
N ILE A 321 9.48 -13.50 1.29
CA ILE A 321 9.43 -12.92 -0.06
C ILE A 321 8.38 -13.62 -0.95
N HIS A 322 8.27 -14.96 -0.89
CA HIS A 322 7.27 -15.69 -1.65
C HIS A 322 5.85 -15.35 -1.24
N MET A 323 5.59 -15.26 0.08
CA MET A 323 4.29 -14.81 0.60
C MET A 323 3.94 -13.38 0.17
N ALA A 324 4.93 -12.47 0.15
CA ALA A 324 4.75 -11.12 -0.37
C ALA A 324 4.41 -11.13 -1.87
N ALA A 325 5.06 -11.98 -2.67
CA ALA A 325 4.78 -12.09 -4.10
C ALA A 325 3.34 -12.57 -4.38
N LEU A 326 2.84 -13.56 -3.62
CA LEU A 326 1.47 -14.05 -3.74
C LEU A 326 0.44 -13.00 -3.31
N ASP A 327 0.69 -12.31 -2.21
CA ASP A 327 -0.14 -11.23 -1.70
C ASP A 327 -0.26 -10.09 -2.73
N ILE A 328 0.86 -9.68 -3.33
CA ILE A 328 0.90 -8.68 -4.39
C ILE A 328 0.16 -9.16 -5.64
N ALA A 329 0.42 -10.41 -6.07
CA ALA A 329 -0.24 -10.96 -7.25
C ALA A 329 -1.77 -10.97 -7.10
N ALA A 330 -2.26 -11.38 -5.93
CA ALA A 330 -3.69 -11.34 -5.64
C ALA A 330 -4.25 -9.90 -5.72
N GLY A 331 -3.55 -8.92 -5.14
CA GLY A 331 -3.97 -7.51 -5.17
C GLY A 331 -3.93 -6.90 -6.57
N VAL A 332 -2.82 -7.06 -7.28
CA VAL A 332 -2.62 -6.50 -8.62
C VAL A 332 -3.61 -7.09 -9.62
N ILE A 333 -3.78 -8.42 -9.63
CA ILE A 333 -4.72 -9.07 -10.54
C ILE A 333 -6.16 -8.65 -10.23
N SER A 334 -6.57 -8.65 -8.95
CA SER A 334 -7.91 -8.23 -8.56
C SER A 334 -8.17 -6.76 -8.89
N GLY A 335 -7.21 -5.87 -8.61
CA GLY A 335 -7.34 -4.45 -8.88
C GLY A 335 -7.42 -4.16 -10.38
N ASN A 336 -6.52 -4.71 -11.17
CA ASN A 336 -6.53 -4.51 -12.63
C ASN A 336 -7.75 -5.14 -13.31
N LEU A 337 -8.27 -6.24 -12.77
CA LEU A 337 -9.50 -6.84 -13.26
C LEU A 337 -10.70 -5.92 -13.05
N VAL A 338 -10.80 -5.27 -11.89
CA VAL A 338 -11.82 -4.25 -11.64
C VAL A 338 -11.70 -3.10 -12.63
N ALA A 339 -10.51 -2.53 -12.80
CA ALA A 339 -10.24 -1.46 -13.75
C ALA A 339 -10.62 -1.85 -15.19
N TYR A 340 -10.23 -3.05 -15.61
CA TYR A 340 -10.59 -3.62 -16.91
C TYR A 340 -12.11 -3.65 -17.12
N PHE A 341 -12.86 -4.14 -16.14
CA PHE A 341 -14.32 -4.22 -16.23
C PHE A 341 -15.00 -2.84 -16.13
N ILE A 342 -14.40 -1.86 -15.46
CA ILE A 342 -14.88 -0.47 -15.50
C ILE A 342 -14.80 0.06 -16.95
N ILE A 343 -13.66 -0.12 -17.61
CA ILE A 343 -13.47 0.30 -19.02
C ILE A 343 -14.47 -0.42 -19.93
N VAL A 344 -14.59 -1.76 -19.81
CA VAL A 344 -15.55 -2.54 -20.63
C VAL A 344 -16.99 -2.09 -20.41
N CYS A 345 -17.39 -1.85 -19.16
CA CYS A 345 -18.73 -1.41 -18.81
C CYS A 345 -19.07 -0.04 -19.44
N THR A 346 -18.18 0.94 -19.28
CA THR A 346 -18.38 2.31 -19.82
C THR A 346 -18.27 2.34 -21.34
N ALA A 347 -17.42 1.52 -21.94
CA ALA A 347 -17.32 1.34 -23.38
C ALA A 347 -18.63 0.77 -23.96
N ALA A 348 -19.17 -0.28 -23.35
CA ALA A 348 -20.39 -0.94 -23.84
C ALA A 348 -21.65 -0.09 -23.67
N THR A 349 -21.67 0.84 -22.69
CA THR A 349 -22.90 1.57 -22.33
C THR A 349 -22.87 3.05 -22.73
N ILE A 350 -21.72 3.73 -22.60
CA ILE A 350 -21.61 5.17 -22.83
C ILE A 350 -21.01 5.42 -24.22
N PHE A 351 -19.87 4.79 -24.55
CA PHE A 351 -19.20 4.99 -25.83
C PHE A 351 -20.08 4.61 -27.04
N VAL A 352 -20.77 3.48 -26.95
CA VAL A 352 -21.66 2.99 -28.04
C VAL A 352 -22.78 3.98 -28.33
N HIS A 353 -23.22 4.76 -27.33
CA HIS A 353 -24.26 5.79 -27.48
C HIS A 353 -23.70 7.20 -27.69
N HIS A 354 -22.39 7.32 -28.02
CA HIS A 354 -21.70 8.61 -28.18
C HIS A 354 -21.86 9.56 -26.99
N GLY A 355 -22.04 9.00 -25.79
CA GLY A 355 -22.11 9.75 -24.54
C GLY A 355 -20.74 10.22 -24.08
N GLN A 356 -20.72 11.27 -23.27
CA GLN A 356 -19.53 11.75 -22.57
C GLN A 356 -19.75 11.73 -21.09
N ILE A 357 -18.69 11.52 -20.33
CA ILE A 357 -18.72 11.62 -18.86
C ILE A 357 -18.28 13.02 -18.46
N SER A 358 -19.24 13.84 -18.08
CA SER A 358 -19.02 15.19 -17.54
C SER A 358 -19.32 15.27 -16.05
N THR A 359 -20.09 14.35 -15.53
CA THR A 359 -20.47 14.28 -14.11
C THR A 359 -20.36 12.87 -13.56
N ALA A 360 -20.31 12.74 -12.22
CA ALA A 360 -20.42 11.43 -11.57
C ALA A 360 -21.75 10.70 -11.89
N ALA A 361 -22.82 11.46 -12.20
CA ALA A 361 -24.09 10.90 -12.63
C ALA A 361 -23.99 10.23 -14.00
N ASP A 362 -23.21 10.79 -14.92
CA ASP A 362 -22.97 10.20 -16.24
C ASP A 362 -22.22 8.88 -16.11
N ALA A 363 -21.16 8.84 -15.27
CA ALA A 363 -20.43 7.61 -14.99
C ALA A 363 -21.35 6.55 -14.33
N ALA A 364 -22.27 6.94 -13.45
CA ALA A 364 -23.24 6.02 -12.84
C ALA A 364 -24.21 5.41 -13.86
N ARG A 365 -24.50 6.11 -14.98
CA ARG A 365 -25.34 5.59 -16.07
C ARG A 365 -24.76 4.34 -16.72
N ALA A 366 -23.45 4.14 -16.67
CA ALA A 366 -22.85 2.90 -17.16
C ALA A 366 -23.38 1.64 -16.48
N LEU A 367 -23.83 1.75 -15.23
CA LEU A 367 -24.41 0.65 -14.44
C LEU A 367 -25.95 0.51 -14.63
N GLN A 368 -26.63 1.48 -15.26
CA GLN A 368 -28.08 1.51 -15.38
C GLN A 368 -28.69 0.34 -16.17
N PRO A 369 -28.08 -0.15 -17.28
CA PRO A 369 -28.70 -1.22 -18.06
C PRO A 369 -29.03 -2.47 -17.25
N LEU A 370 -28.25 -2.79 -16.23
CA LEU A 370 -28.50 -3.93 -15.34
C LEU A 370 -29.22 -3.54 -14.07
N LEU A 371 -28.83 -2.42 -13.46
CA LEU A 371 -29.20 -2.07 -12.09
C LEU A 371 -30.34 -1.03 -12.03
N GLY A 372 -30.74 -0.48 -13.17
CA GLY A 372 -31.81 0.54 -13.21
C GLY A 372 -31.51 1.73 -12.28
N PRO A 373 -32.51 2.23 -11.53
CA PRO A 373 -32.34 3.39 -10.64
C PRO A 373 -31.35 3.17 -9.47
N ILE A 374 -31.06 1.90 -9.11
CA ILE A 374 -30.13 1.57 -8.02
C ILE A 374 -28.68 1.82 -8.43
N ALA A 375 -28.39 1.89 -9.73
CA ALA A 375 -27.06 2.14 -10.28
C ALA A 375 -26.36 3.34 -9.63
N LYS A 376 -27.05 4.46 -9.48
CA LYS A 376 -26.50 5.68 -8.88
C LYS A 376 -26.05 5.49 -7.42
N TYR A 377 -26.82 4.73 -6.63
CA TYR A 377 -26.46 4.48 -5.22
C TYR A 377 -25.24 3.55 -5.10
N LEU A 378 -25.19 2.52 -5.95
CA LEU A 378 -24.08 1.59 -5.94
C LEU A 378 -22.78 2.25 -6.42
N PHE A 379 -22.87 3.09 -7.46
CA PHE A 379 -21.75 3.89 -7.93
C PHE A 379 -21.27 4.88 -6.85
N ALA A 380 -22.20 5.59 -6.21
CA ALA A 380 -21.89 6.52 -5.13
C ALA A 380 -21.20 5.83 -3.95
N ILE A 381 -21.70 4.66 -3.52
CA ILE A 381 -21.09 3.86 -2.46
C ILE A 381 -19.69 3.42 -2.89
N GLY A 382 -19.50 3.05 -4.15
CA GLY A 382 -18.18 2.70 -4.71
C GLY A 382 -17.20 3.87 -4.64
N LEU A 383 -17.57 5.07 -5.10
CA LEU A 383 -16.76 6.28 -5.03
C LEU A 383 -16.41 6.65 -3.58
N ILE A 384 -17.41 6.72 -2.71
CA ILE A 384 -17.23 7.04 -1.29
C ILE A 384 -16.28 6.01 -0.65
N GLY A 385 -16.53 4.74 -0.92
CA GLY A 385 -15.73 3.65 -0.37
C GLY A 385 -14.27 3.70 -0.81
N ALA A 386 -14.05 3.86 -2.10
CA ALA A 386 -12.72 3.94 -2.69
C ALA A 386 -11.90 5.11 -2.10
N GLY A 387 -12.50 6.30 -2.05
CA GLY A 387 -11.82 7.47 -1.51
C GLY A 387 -11.58 7.42 0.00
N VAL A 388 -12.53 6.90 0.78
CA VAL A 388 -12.37 6.71 2.25
C VAL A 388 -11.14 5.85 2.59
N ILE A 389 -10.75 4.97 1.69
CA ILE A 389 -9.60 4.09 1.88
C ILE A 389 -8.33 4.72 1.35
N ALA A 390 -8.40 5.28 0.16
CA ALA A 390 -7.24 5.82 -0.53
C ALA A 390 -6.65 7.03 0.23
N ILE A 391 -7.48 7.95 0.69
CA ILE A 391 -7.03 9.18 1.36
C ILE A 391 -6.12 8.91 2.57
N PRO A 392 -6.45 8.03 3.54
CA PRO A 392 -5.54 7.71 4.63
C PRO A 392 -4.19 7.14 4.18
N ILE A 393 -4.18 6.30 3.12
CA ILE A 393 -2.97 5.69 2.56
C ILE A 393 -2.10 6.75 1.88
N LEU A 394 -2.71 7.63 1.07
CA LEU A 394 -2.05 8.74 0.39
C LEU A 394 -1.41 9.72 1.39
N LEU A 395 -2.15 10.13 2.42
CA LEU A 395 -1.67 11.02 3.47
C LEU A 395 -0.55 10.37 4.30
N ALA A 396 -0.72 9.09 4.66
CA ALA A 396 0.30 8.36 5.41
C ALA A 396 1.58 8.18 4.58
N SER A 397 1.49 7.81 3.28
CA SER A 397 2.66 7.66 2.41
C SER A 397 3.43 8.97 2.26
N THR A 398 2.72 10.11 2.16
CA THR A 398 3.30 11.46 2.19
C THR A 398 4.07 11.71 3.47
N SER A 399 3.45 11.41 4.62
CA SER A 399 4.07 11.60 5.93
C SER A 399 5.28 10.69 6.15
N TYR A 400 5.23 9.44 5.70
CA TYR A 400 6.36 8.50 5.73
C TYR A 400 7.52 8.99 4.86
N ALA A 401 7.25 9.55 3.69
CA ALA A 401 8.27 10.09 2.80
C ALA A 401 9.00 11.28 3.45
N VAL A 402 8.26 12.24 3.99
CA VAL A 402 8.86 13.40 4.66
C VAL A 402 9.61 12.97 5.91
N ALA A 403 9.00 12.18 6.78
CA ALA A 403 9.65 11.71 8.00
C ALA A 403 10.94 10.93 7.70
N GLY A 404 10.93 10.03 6.70
CA GLY A 404 12.12 9.31 6.26
C GLY A 404 13.21 10.22 5.69
N THR A 405 12.84 11.27 4.96
CA THR A 405 13.77 12.27 4.41
C THR A 405 14.45 13.11 5.48
N PHE A 406 13.73 13.45 6.53
CA PHE A 406 14.27 14.25 7.64
C PHE A 406 14.79 13.41 8.80
N GLY A 407 14.52 12.11 8.83
CA GLY A 407 14.91 11.21 9.91
C GLY A 407 14.05 11.33 11.15
N TRP A 408 12.80 11.77 10.97
CA TRP A 408 11.85 11.89 12.07
C TRP A 408 11.21 10.53 12.41
N PRO A 409 10.76 10.34 13.65
CA PRO A 409 9.95 9.18 14.00
C PRO A 409 8.73 9.08 13.07
N ALA A 410 8.38 7.87 12.63
CA ALA A 410 7.26 7.66 11.74
C ALA A 410 6.48 6.40 12.15
N GLY A 411 5.17 6.37 11.92
CA GLY A 411 4.31 5.22 12.15
C GLY A 411 2.89 5.60 12.51
N LEU A 412 1.92 5.01 11.79
CA LEU A 412 0.48 5.17 12.07
C LEU A 412 0.04 4.52 13.38
N SER A 413 0.82 3.57 13.91
CA SER A 413 0.54 2.92 15.19
C SER A 413 0.94 3.73 16.42
N LYS A 414 1.72 4.81 16.22
CA LYS A 414 2.15 5.70 17.31
C LYS A 414 1.10 6.78 17.55
N LYS A 415 0.98 7.21 18.79
CA LYS A 415 0.05 8.30 19.16
C LYS A 415 0.53 9.65 18.61
N PRO A 416 -0.37 10.63 18.35
CA PRO A 416 0.00 11.93 17.77
C PRO A 416 1.12 12.65 18.53
N TRP A 417 1.08 12.65 19.86
CA TRP A 417 2.11 13.29 20.70
C TRP A 417 3.45 12.54 20.76
N GLN A 418 3.54 11.33 20.22
CA GLN A 418 4.80 10.57 20.07
C GLN A 418 5.42 10.76 18.68
N ASN A 419 4.67 11.37 17.76
CA ASN A 419 5.01 11.43 16.35
C ASN A 419 4.48 12.72 15.69
N GLU A 420 4.66 13.84 16.37
CA GLU A 420 4.07 15.14 16.02
C GLU A 420 4.37 15.56 14.58
N GLY A 421 5.64 15.46 14.14
CA GLY A 421 6.04 15.84 12.78
C GLY A 421 5.34 15.01 11.70
N PHE A 422 5.09 13.72 11.93
CA PHE A 422 4.39 12.85 11.01
C PHE A 422 2.92 13.28 10.84
N TYR A 423 2.21 13.53 11.93
CA TYR A 423 0.81 13.97 11.90
C TYR A 423 0.64 15.41 11.45
N LEU A 424 1.64 16.27 11.68
CA LEU A 424 1.67 17.63 11.14
C LEU A 424 1.69 17.60 9.60
N ILE A 425 2.59 16.80 9.00
CA ILE A 425 2.68 16.65 7.54
C ILE A 425 1.38 16.08 6.97
N LEU A 426 0.80 15.06 7.64
CA LEU A 426 -0.48 14.49 7.27
C LEU A 426 -1.58 15.55 7.21
N THR A 427 -1.66 16.40 8.24
CA THR A 427 -2.65 17.46 8.34
C THR A 427 -2.41 18.55 7.28
N VAL A 428 -1.17 18.98 7.09
CA VAL A 428 -0.81 19.99 6.08
C VAL A 428 -1.14 19.50 4.68
N ALA A 429 -0.78 18.25 4.35
CA ALA A 429 -1.11 17.66 3.06
C ALA A 429 -2.62 17.62 2.82
N LEU A 430 -3.42 17.21 3.83
CA LEU A 430 -4.87 17.19 3.72
C LEU A 430 -5.45 18.60 3.53
N VAL A 431 -4.97 19.60 4.30
CA VAL A 431 -5.45 20.99 4.19
C VAL A 431 -5.15 21.56 2.79
N ILE A 432 -3.96 21.31 2.24
CA ILE A 432 -3.62 21.75 0.88
C ILE A 432 -4.51 21.04 -0.16
N SER A 433 -4.72 19.74 -0.03
CA SER A 433 -5.60 18.96 -0.91
C SER A 433 -7.05 19.44 -0.82
N MET A 434 -7.53 19.73 0.38
CA MET A 434 -8.88 20.28 0.60
C MET A 434 -9.02 21.66 -0.04
N ALA A 435 -8.01 22.52 0.08
CA ALA A 435 -8.02 23.84 -0.57
C ALA A 435 -8.06 23.70 -2.11
N LEU A 436 -7.33 22.73 -2.69
CA LEU A 436 -7.37 22.43 -4.10
C LEU A 436 -8.74 21.88 -4.53
N ALA A 437 -9.34 21.00 -3.72
CA ALA A 437 -10.68 20.48 -3.97
C ALA A 437 -11.78 21.57 -3.92
N LEU A 438 -11.58 22.61 -3.10
CA LEU A 438 -12.49 23.76 -2.98
C LEU A 438 -12.24 24.83 -4.05
N ALA A 439 -11.25 24.70 -4.91
CA ALA A 439 -10.92 25.70 -5.95
C ALA A 439 -11.91 25.75 -7.13
N HIS A 440 -13.08 25.11 -7.01
CA HIS A 440 -14.14 25.07 -8.04
C HIS A 440 -13.67 24.50 -9.41
N VAL A 441 -12.71 23.57 -9.37
CA VAL A 441 -12.30 22.81 -10.57
C VAL A 441 -13.38 21.78 -10.88
N ASP A 442 -13.62 21.56 -12.16
CA ASP A 442 -14.55 20.52 -12.60
C ASP A 442 -14.16 19.15 -11.98
N PRO A 443 -15.09 18.48 -11.28
CA PRO A 443 -14.79 17.23 -10.58
C PRO A 443 -14.17 16.16 -11.48
N ILE A 444 -14.74 15.94 -12.64
CA ILE A 444 -14.31 14.91 -13.57
C ILE A 444 -12.93 15.22 -14.15
N GLN A 445 -12.69 16.48 -14.49
CA GLN A 445 -11.38 16.93 -14.95
C GLN A 445 -10.31 16.75 -13.86
N LEU A 446 -10.65 17.08 -12.62
CA LEU A 446 -9.71 16.91 -11.50
C LEU A 446 -9.33 15.43 -11.28
N LEU A 447 -10.31 14.51 -11.32
CA LEU A 447 -10.08 13.08 -11.22
C LEU A 447 -9.15 12.57 -12.33
N PHE A 448 -9.41 13.01 -13.57
CA PHE A 448 -8.63 12.60 -14.73
C PHE A 448 -7.19 13.14 -14.68
N TRP A 449 -7.02 14.46 -14.53
CA TRP A 449 -5.71 15.09 -14.58
C TRP A 449 -4.82 14.75 -13.37
N ALA A 450 -5.40 14.45 -12.20
CA ALA A 450 -4.64 13.92 -11.07
C ALA A 450 -3.94 12.58 -11.44
N ASN A 451 -4.62 11.71 -12.18
CA ASN A 451 -4.04 10.45 -12.64
C ASN A 451 -3.05 10.64 -13.81
N VAL A 452 -3.28 11.62 -14.70
CA VAL A 452 -2.28 12.02 -15.71
C VAL A 452 -1.00 12.49 -15.03
N LEU A 453 -1.11 13.37 -14.03
CA LEU A 453 0.04 13.84 -13.24
C LEU A 453 0.79 12.69 -12.57
N ASN A 454 0.07 11.72 -11.99
CA ASN A 454 0.66 10.51 -11.46
C ASN A 454 1.47 9.75 -12.51
N GLY A 455 0.89 9.53 -13.69
CA GLY A 455 1.57 8.84 -14.78
C GLY A 455 2.86 9.55 -15.22
N VAL A 456 2.84 10.88 -15.30
CA VAL A 456 4.04 11.70 -15.62
C VAL A 456 5.12 11.59 -14.54
N LEU A 457 4.75 11.51 -13.27
CA LEU A 457 5.68 11.50 -12.14
C LEU A 457 6.23 10.10 -11.80
N THR A 458 5.51 9.05 -12.12
CA THR A 458 5.86 7.65 -11.80
C THR A 458 7.25 7.22 -12.32
N PRO A 459 7.68 7.53 -13.56
CA PRO A 459 8.99 7.09 -14.06
C PRO A 459 10.16 7.50 -13.18
N VAL A 460 10.10 8.68 -12.57
CA VAL A 460 11.14 9.17 -11.66
C VAL A 460 11.33 8.22 -10.47
N LEU A 461 10.23 7.71 -9.91
CA LEU A 461 10.26 6.83 -8.75
C LEU A 461 10.65 5.39 -9.15
N VAL A 462 10.26 4.92 -10.33
CA VAL A 462 10.67 3.60 -10.85
C VAL A 462 12.18 3.53 -11.02
N ILE A 463 12.83 4.63 -11.45
CA ILE A 463 14.31 4.71 -11.49
C ILE A 463 14.90 4.49 -10.10
N TYR A 464 14.35 5.12 -9.06
CA TYR A 464 14.85 4.92 -7.70
C TYR A 464 14.66 3.48 -7.21
N VAL A 465 13.55 2.83 -7.56
CA VAL A 465 13.35 1.40 -7.27
C VAL A 465 14.41 0.54 -7.95
N LEU A 466 14.72 0.81 -9.23
CA LEU A 466 15.80 0.13 -9.97
C LEU A 466 17.17 0.34 -9.31
N LEU A 467 17.51 1.57 -8.96
CA LEU A 467 18.79 1.90 -8.35
C LEU A 467 18.97 1.24 -6.98
N VAL A 468 17.94 1.33 -6.12
CA VAL A 468 17.97 0.75 -4.77
C VAL A 468 17.99 -0.78 -4.84
N GLY A 469 17.10 -1.37 -5.65
CA GLY A 469 16.92 -2.83 -5.73
C GLY A 469 18.12 -3.59 -6.32
N ASN A 470 19.00 -2.91 -7.08
CA ASN A 470 20.20 -3.50 -7.66
C ASN A 470 21.48 -3.11 -6.92
N ASN A 471 21.41 -2.21 -5.93
CA ASN A 471 22.56 -1.77 -5.19
C ASN A 471 23.02 -2.84 -4.19
N ARG A 472 24.25 -3.38 -4.40
CA ARG A 472 24.83 -4.42 -3.55
C ARG A 472 25.02 -3.96 -2.10
N LYS A 473 25.30 -2.68 -1.86
CA LYS A 473 25.49 -2.13 -0.51
C LYS A 473 24.17 -2.06 0.29
N ILE A 474 23.03 -2.03 -0.42
CA ILE A 474 21.68 -1.94 0.19
C ILE A 474 21.06 -3.32 0.30
N MET A 475 21.11 -4.11 -0.78
CA MET A 475 20.38 -5.37 -0.91
C MET A 475 21.25 -6.61 -0.64
N SER A 476 22.55 -6.43 -0.45
CA SER A 476 23.52 -7.53 -0.28
C SER A 476 23.35 -8.60 -1.37
N ASP A 477 23.15 -9.86 -1.00
CA ASP A 477 22.91 -10.97 -1.94
C ASP A 477 21.44 -11.08 -2.39
N GLN A 478 20.55 -10.28 -1.81
CA GLN A 478 19.12 -10.28 -2.10
C GLN A 478 18.71 -9.26 -3.19
N ARG A 479 19.59 -8.94 -4.14
CA ARG A 479 19.28 -8.04 -5.26
C ARG A 479 18.11 -8.55 -6.09
N LEU A 480 17.50 -7.64 -6.87
CA LEU A 480 16.42 -7.99 -7.77
C LEU A 480 16.88 -9.00 -8.82
N GLY A 481 16.00 -9.96 -9.13
CA GLY A 481 16.23 -10.92 -10.20
C GLY A 481 16.06 -10.31 -11.59
N ILE A 482 16.57 -11.00 -12.62
CA ILE A 482 16.51 -10.54 -14.02
C ILE A 482 15.09 -10.23 -14.47
N LEU A 483 14.13 -11.10 -14.18
CA LEU A 483 12.72 -10.93 -14.59
C LEU A 483 12.09 -9.67 -13.98
N THR A 484 12.36 -9.40 -12.69
CA THR A 484 11.89 -8.19 -12.02
C THR A 484 12.52 -6.94 -12.62
N ASN A 485 13.82 -6.99 -12.94
CA ASN A 485 14.51 -5.87 -13.58
C ASN A 485 13.98 -5.59 -14.99
N ILE A 486 13.72 -6.62 -15.79
CA ILE A 486 13.09 -6.47 -17.11
C ILE A 486 11.73 -5.79 -16.94
N GLY A 487 10.88 -6.28 -16.01
CA GLY A 487 9.57 -5.66 -15.75
C GLY A 487 9.67 -4.20 -15.33
N LEU A 488 10.62 -3.84 -14.46
CA LEU A 488 10.86 -2.44 -14.05
C LEU A 488 11.34 -1.55 -15.20
N VAL A 489 12.27 -2.05 -16.02
CA VAL A 489 12.79 -1.30 -17.18
C VAL A 489 11.67 -1.09 -18.22
N VAL A 490 10.90 -2.13 -18.51
CA VAL A 490 9.76 -2.03 -19.43
C VAL A 490 8.71 -1.07 -18.86
N ALA A 491 8.37 -1.14 -17.57
CA ALA A 491 7.45 -0.21 -16.93
C ALA A 491 7.94 1.24 -17.06
N PHE A 492 9.23 1.48 -16.77
CA PHE A 492 9.84 2.80 -16.95
C PHE A 492 9.70 3.30 -18.39
N LEU A 493 10.09 2.47 -19.38
CA LEU A 493 10.08 2.86 -20.78
C LEU A 493 8.67 3.14 -21.29
N VAL A 494 7.70 2.29 -20.95
CA VAL A 494 6.29 2.45 -21.37
C VAL A 494 5.70 3.74 -20.79
N ILE A 495 5.84 3.96 -19.48
CA ILE A 495 5.26 5.13 -18.83
C ILE A 495 5.99 6.41 -19.26
N ALA A 496 7.32 6.38 -19.38
CA ALA A 496 8.10 7.53 -19.83
C ALA A 496 7.79 7.89 -21.29
N ALA A 497 7.65 6.89 -22.18
CA ALA A 497 7.27 7.13 -23.57
C ALA A 497 5.87 7.76 -23.66
N ALA A 498 4.90 7.26 -22.93
CA ALA A 498 3.54 7.83 -22.86
C ALA A 498 3.56 9.28 -22.35
N ALA A 499 4.34 9.56 -21.28
CA ALA A 499 4.51 10.92 -20.75
C ALA A 499 5.19 11.86 -21.75
N LEU A 500 6.22 11.41 -22.47
CA LEU A 500 6.90 12.20 -23.52
C LEU A 500 5.97 12.51 -24.68
N LEU A 501 5.15 11.55 -25.11
CA LEU A 501 4.13 11.78 -26.16
C LEU A 501 3.09 12.80 -25.70
N LEU A 502 2.67 12.76 -24.44
CA LEU A 502 1.77 13.74 -23.86
C LEU A 502 2.39 15.15 -23.89
N PHE A 503 3.64 15.31 -23.46
CA PHE A 503 4.34 16.59 -23.51
C PHE A 503 4.53 17.09 -24.95
N TYR A 504 4.84 16.20 -25.89
CA TYR A 504 4.91 16.55 -27.30
C TYR A 504 3.57 17.08 -27.80
N GLY A 505 2.45 16.43 -27.49
CA GLY A 505 1.11 16.91 -27.85
C GLY A 505 0.77 18.27 -27.24
N LEU A 506 1.16 18.54 -26.01
CA LEU A 506 0.99 19.85 -25.36
C LEU A 506 1.82 20.93 -26.06
N LEU A 507 3.08 20.65 -26.42
CA LEU A 507 3.96 21.62 -27.10
C LEU A 507 3.55 21.92 -28.55
N THR A 508 2.91 20.96 -29.23
CA THR A 508 2.44 21.13 -30.61
C THR A 508 1.03 21.71 -30.70
N GLY A 509 0.43 22.12 -29.57
CA GLY A 509 -0.91 22.74 -29.54
C GLY A 509 -2.07 21.76 -29.78
N GLN A 510 -1.82 20.47 -29.78
CA GLN A 510 -2.88 19.44 -29.89
C GLN A 510 -3.72 19.31 -28.62
N GLY A 511 -3.32 19.97 -27.53
CA GLY A 511 -3.98 19.95 -26.23
C GLY A 511 -4.93 21.14 -25.97
N SER A 512 -5.12 22.02 -26.94
CA SER A 512 -5.99 23.18 -26.84
C SER A 512 -7.36 22.94 -27.45
#